data_80358d89d1b6b865ca307a1997933fa8
#
_entry.id   80358d89d1b6b865ca307a1997933fa8
#
_cell.length_a   1.000
_cell.length_b   1.000
_cell.length_c   1.000
_cell.angle_alpha   90.00
_cell.angle_beta   90.00
_cell.angle_gamma   90.00
#
_symmetry.space_group_name_H-M   'P 1'
#
loop_
_entity.id
_entity.type
_entity.pdbx_description
1 polymer ?
#
loop_
_entity_poly.entity_id
_entity_poly.type
_entity_poly.pdbx_seq_one_letter_code
_entity_poly.pdbx_strand_id
1 'polypeptide(L)'
;MENLNKASTGIKGNKVRSDCYLELELKNSGGIKINLKSKVDSMYGESIRDLIKDILKFFGINHASLMVEDYGGLPFTIAARIEAAIKRVRPKTKKEYLLQFNKKSLYKTGKDKLRRTRLYLPGNEPKYFINAGLHKPDGIILDLEDSVAPNKKYEAKYLVRNALRSVDFYKCERMVRINQLPNGLDDLKYVVPHNLHIILIPKVESAEQVIAVEAEVLRIKKEQKITNDIYFMPIIESAIGVIKAYEIASASKYNCALAIGLEDYTADIGTERTEVGKESFFARSMVVNAARAAGIQPIDTVYSDVTNMDGLKVSVLEA
;
A
#
# COMPACT_ATOMS: atom_id res chain seq x y z
N MET A 1 5.98 31.87 2.83
CA MET A 1 7.16 30.98 3.01
C MET A 1 6.76 29.90 3.98
N GLU A 2 6.60 28.66 3.50
CA GLU A 2 6.38 27.51 4.39
C GLU A 2 7.57 27.40 5.34
N ASN A 3 7.27 27.17 6.60
CA ASN A 3 8.28 27.10 7.67
C ASN A 3 9.07 25.80 7.49
N LEU A 4 10.17 25.84 6.76
CA LEU A 4 11.03 24.72 6.36
C LEU A 4 11.50 23.83 7.54
N ASN A 5 11.27 24.27 8.78
CA ASN A 5 11.68 23.55 9.99
C ASN A 5 10.51 22.84 10.70
N LYS A 6 9.27 22.92 10.17
CA LYS A 6 8.08 22.34 10.81
C LYS A 6 7.30 21.43 9.85
N ALA A 7 6.87 20.28 10.34
CA ALA A 7 6.01 19.36 9.59
C ALA A 7 5.06 18.62 10.53
N SER A 8 3.89 18.25 9.99
CA SER A 8 2.93 17.40 10.69
C SER A 8 2.59 16.17 9.86
N THR A 9 2.25 15.06 10.53
CA THR A 9 1.83 13.80 9.92
C THR A 9 0.78 13.11 10.78
N GLY A 10 0.07 12.16 10.19
CA GLY A 10 -0.96 11.38 10.86
C GLY A 10 -2.33 12.05 10.87
N ILE A 11 -3.23 11.56 11.71
CA ILE A 11 -4.63 11.95 11.76
C ILE A 11 -5.02 12.29 13.21
N LYS A 12 -5.76 13.41 13.40
CA LYS A 12 -6.38 13.80 14.65
C LYS A 12 -7.87 13.44 14.65
N GLY A 13 -8.39 13.07 15.81
CA GLY A 13 -9.83 12.97 16.02
C GLY A 13 -10.27 11.90 17.01
N ASN A 14 -11.48 12.05 17.54
CA ASN A 14 -12.01 11.14 18.58
C ASN A 14 -12.24 9.71 18.09
N LYS A 15 -12.42 9.51 16.77
CA LYS A 15 -12.63 8.19 16.15
C LYS A 15 -11.33 7.53 15.68
N VAL A 16 -10.18 8.20 15.81
CA VAL A 16 -8.88 7.66 15.43
C VAL A 16 -8.47 6.50 16.34
N ARG A 17 -8.00 5.40 15.75
CA ARG A 17 -7.52 4.22 16.44
C ARG A 17 -6.24 3.70 15.77
N SER A 18 -5.34 3.15 16.57
CA SER A 18 -4.10 2.52 16.13
C SER A 18 -3.20 3.42 15.28
N ASP A 19 -3.34 4.73 15.42
CA ASP A 19 -2.58 5.76 14.73
C ASP A 19 -2.11 6.83 15.72
N CYS A 20 -1.29 7.77 15.24
CA CYS A 20 -0.92 8.95 15.98
C CYS A 20 -0.89 10.17 15.05
N TYR A 21 -1.10 11.34 15.63
CA TYR A 21 -0.79 12.61 15.01
C TYR A 21 0.45 13.18 15.66
N LEU A 22 1.36 13.74 14.84
CA LEU A 22 2.53 14.43 15.37
C LEU A 22 2.82 15.73 14.62
N GLU A 23 3.38 16.68 15.35
CA GLU A 23 4.03 17.88 14.84
C GLU A 23 5.49 17.86 15.27
N LEU A 24 6.38 17.98 14.29
CA LEU A 24 7.82 18.08 14.48
C LEU A 24 8.27 19.48 14.13
N GLU A 25 9.03 20.12 15.02
CA GLU A 25 9.71 21.36 14.76
C GLU A 25 11.20 21.23 15.10
N LEU A 26 12.07 21.41 14.10
CA LEU A 26 13.52 21.42 14.31
C LEU A 26 13.95 22.72 14.99
N LYS A 27 14.85 22.62 15.96
CA LYS A 27 15.42 23.74 16.73
C LYS A 27 16.93 23.82 16.53
N ASN A 28 17.51 24.98 16.80
CA ASN A 28 18.95 25.16 16.76
C ASN A 28 19.63 24.86 18.12
N SER A 29 18.86 24.83 19.21
CA SER A 29 19.34 24.59 20.56
C SER A 29 18.21 24.10 21.46
N GLY A 30 18.49 23.74 22.73
CA GLY A 30 17.51 23.40 23.76
C GLY A 30 17.18 21.91 23.88
N GLY A 31 17.90 21.05 23.14
CA GLY A 31 17.69 19.61 23.23
C GLY A 31 16.39 19.10 22.57
N ILE A 32 16.04 17.86 22.88
CA ILE A 32 14.79 17.24 22.40
C ILE A 32 13.72 17.42 23.47
N LYS A 33 12.60 18.04 23.08
CA LYS A 33 11.41 18.19 23.91
C LYS A 33 10.26 17.37 23.30
N ILE A 34 9.71 16.42 24.06
CA ILE A 34 8.62 15.56 23.65
C ILE A 34 7.40 15.84 24.52
N ASN A 35 6.35 16.35 23.94
CA ASN A 35 5.03 16.47 24.56
C ASN A 35 4.15 15.34 24.02
N LEU A 36 4.01 14.25 24.80
CA LEU A 36 3.23 13.07 24.47
C LEU A 36 1.89 13.12 25.21
N LYS A 37 0.79 13.06 24.47
CA LYS A 37 -0.54 12.79 24.96
C LYS A 37 -0.99 11.45 24.37
N SER A 38 -1.02 10.40 25.19
CA SER A 38 -1.36 9.05 24.75
C SER A 38 -2.51 8.48 25.58
N LYS A 39 -3.40 7.74 24.89
CA LYS A 39 -4.45 6.94 25.55
C LYS A 39 -3.90 5.76 26.35
N VAL A 40 -2.65 5.39 26.08
CA VAL A 40 -1.95 4.24 26.69
C VAL A 40 -0.68 4.67 27.44
N ASP A 41 -0.59 5.95 27.83
CA ASP A 41 0.60 6.54 28.45
C ASP A 41 1.06 5.79 29.70
N SER A 42 0.11 5.35 30.56
CA SER A 42 0.43 4.61 31.79
C SER A 42 1.13 3.27 31.54
N MET A 43 0.91 2.64 30.39
CA MET A 43 1.49 1.32 30.07
C MET A 43 2.66 1.42 29.09
N TYR A 44 2.58 2.32 28.12
CA TYR A 44 3.52 2.37 27.00
C TYR A 44 4.16 3.74 26.76
N GLY A 45 3.84 4.74 27.58
CA GLY A 45 4.32 6.11 27.38
C GLY A 45 5.83 6.22 27.36
N GLU A 46 6.53 5.51 28.25
CA GLU A 46 8.00 5.49 28.28
C GLU A 46 8.59 4.85 27.01
N SER A 47 8.10 3.69 26.62
CA SER A 47 8.54 3.01 25.41
C SER A 47 8.28 3.82 24.13
N ILE A 48 7.18 4.59 24.09
CA ILE A 48 6.89 5.52 22.98
C ILE A 48 7.92 6.65 22.95
N ARG A 49 8.22 7.27 24.12
CA ARG A 49 9.23 8.34 24.21
C ARG A 49 10.62 7.84 23.81
N ASP A 50 10.99 6.64 24.19
CA ASP A 50 12.27 6.05 23.83
C ASP A 50 12.36 5.76 22.34
N LEU A 51 11.31 5.19 21.74
CA LEU A 51 11.25 5.00 20.29
C LEU A 51 11.42 6.34 19.54
N ILE A 52 10.76 7.40 20.01
CA ILE A 52 10.87 8.75 19.42
C ILE A 52 12.32 9.23 19.50
N LYS A 53 12.97 9.12 20.69
CA LYS A 53 14.36 9.53 20.88
C LYS A 53 15.33 8.75 19.99
N ASP A 54 15.12 7.43 19.86
CA ASP A 54 15.95 6.56 19.02
C ASP A 54 15.85 6.95 17.55
N ILE A 55 14.64 7.23 17.06
CA ILE A 55 14.44 7.69 15.69
C ILE A 55 15.15 9.03 15.45
N LEU A 56 14.95 10.01 16.34
CA LEU A 56 15.60 11.32 16.21
C LEU A 56 17.12 11.22 16.22
N LYS A 57 17.67 10.39 17.14
CA LYS A 57 19.11 10.10 17.22
C LYS A 57 19.62 9.44 15.93
N PHE A 58 18.89 8.47 15.39
CA PHE A 58 19.23 7.81 14.12
C PHE A 58 19.35 8.83 12.97
N PHE A 59 18.46 9.82 12.92
CA PHE A 59 18.52 10.89 11.92
C PHE A 59 19.50 12.02 12.27
N GLY A 60 20.19 11.94 13.41
CA GLY A 60 21.14 12.98 13.85
C GLY A 60 20.44 14.29 14.21
N ILE A 61 19.25 14.23 14.82
CA ILE A 61 18.50 15.38 15.30
C ILE A 61 18.72 15.50 16.80
N ASN A 62 19.45 16.55 17.20
CA ASN A 62 19.80 16.80 18.59
C ASN A 62 18.91 17.86 19.25
N HIS A 63 18.22 18.67 18.46
CA HIS A 63 17.38 19.75 18.95
C HIS A 63 16.06 19.76 18.18
N ALA A 64 14.97 19.47 18.86
CA ALA A 64 13.62 19.44 18.27
C ALA A 64 12.54 19.58 19.33
N SER A 65 11.38 20.05 18.92
CA SER A 65 10.14 19.97 19.69
C SER A 65 9.18 19.06 18.95
N LEU A 66 8.66 18.04 19.64
CA LEU A 66 7.62 17.14 19.11
C LEU A 66 6.38 17.23 20.00
N MET A 67 5.24 17.47 19.38
CA MET A 67 3.93 17.22 19.95
C MET A 67 3.39 15.94 19.35
N VAL A 68 2.98 14.99 20.18
CA VAL A 68 2.46 13.68 19.74
C VAL A 68 1.15 13.40 20.44
N GLU A 69 0.09 13.23 19.65
CA GLU A 69 -1.20 12.71 20.12
C GLU A 69 -1.30 11.26 19.64
N ASP A 70 -1.11 10.31 20.58
CA ASP A 70 -1.16 8.89 20.27
C ASP A 70 -2.55 8.31 20.62
N TYR A 71 -3.11 7.59 19.66
CA TYR A 71 -4.39 6.89 19.73
C TYR A 71 -4.22 5.37 19.76
N GLY A 72 -3.13 4.90 20.36
CA GLY A 72 -2.74 3.49 20.43
C GLY A 72 -2.01 3.02 19.17
N GLY A 73 -1.19 3.88 18.59
CA GLY A 73 -0.32 3.54 17.47
C GLY A 73 0.72 2.49 17.86
N LEU A 74 0.85 1.45 17.04
CA LEU A 74 1.94 0.48 17.22
C LEU A 74 3.28 1.08 16.76
N PRO A 75 4.43 0.52 17.18
CA PRO A 75 5.76 1.04 16.82
C PRO A 75 5.96 1.27 15.33
N PHE A 76 5.42 0.41 14.46
CA PHE A 76 5.52 0.58 13.01
C PHE A 76 4.80 1.83 12.50
N THR A 77 3.67 2.18 13.10
CA THR A 77 2.89 3.39 12.79
C THR A 77 3.62 4.64 13.26
N ILE A 78 4.03 4.67 14.53
CA ILE A 78 4.72 5.81 15.14
C ILE A 78 6.01 6.10 14.38
N ALA A 79 6.81 5.08 14.08
CA ALA A 79 8.04 5.23 13.31
C ALA A 79 7.80 5.77 11.90
N ALA A 80 6.76 5.29 11.19
CA ALA A 80 6.40 5.78 9.87
C ALA A 80 6.01 7.27 9.89
N ARG A 81 5.19 7.67 10.86
CA ARG A 81 4.74 9.06 11.00
C ARG A 81 5.90 10.00 11.32
N ILE A 82 6.80 9.61 12.23
CA ILE A 82 7.99 10.42 12.59
C ILE A 82 8.92 10.54 11.39
N GLU A 83 9.25 9.44 10.72
CA GLU A 83 10.15 9.48 9.55
C GLU A 83 9.57 10.33 8.43
N ALA A 84 8.26 10.21 8.14
CA ALA A 84 7.61 11.05 7.14
C ALA A 84 7.71 12.55 7.49
N ALA A 85 7.52 12.93 8.76
CA ALA A 85 7.70 14.30 9.22
C ALA A 85 9.15 14.78 9.08
N ILE A 86 10.12 13.95 9.48
CA ILE A 86 11.56 14.26 9.35
C ILE A 86 11.92 14.49 7.88
N LYS A 87 11.47 13.64 6.97
CA LYS A 87 11.78 13.78 5.55
C LYS A 87 11.08 14.96 4.88
N ARG A 88 9.95 15.45 5.43
CA ARG A 88 9.37 16.72 5.00
C ARG A 88 10.26 17.93 5.34
N VAL A 89 10.83 17.96 6.56
CA VAL A 89 11.73 19.07 6.98
C VAL A 89 13.18 18.87 6.56
N ARG A 90 13.58 17.63 6.19
CA ARG A 90 14.91 17.29 5.68
C ARG A 90 14.82 16.47 4.38
N PRO A 91 14.31 17.02 3.28
CA PRO A 91 13.99 16.25 2.07
C PRO A 91 15.22 15.60 1.40
N LYS A 92 16.41 16.08 1.67
CA LYS A 92 17.66 15.52 1.12
C LYS A 92 18.17 14.30 1.87
N THR A 93 17.59 13.93 3.03
CA THR A 93 18.05 12.76 3.77
C THR A 93 17.68 11.46 3.06
N LYS A 94 18.69 10.61 2.84
CA LYS A 94 18.50 9.27 2.26
C LYS A 94 18.35 8.18 3.33
N LYS A 95 18.57 8.52 4.63
CA LYS A 95 18.41 7.57 5.72
C LYS A 95 16.98 7.06 5.81
N GLU A 96 16.81 5.80 6.22
CA GLU A 96 15.53 5.17 6.48
C GLU A 96 15.58 4.45 7.83
N TYR A 97 14.61 4.75 8.70
CA TYR A 97 14.49 4.05 9.98
C TYR A 97 13.70 2.77 9.80
N LEU A 98 14.40 1.68 9.57
CA LEU A 98 13.78 0.39 9.25
C LEU A 98 13.67 -0.50 10.49
N LEU A 99 12.44 -0.82 10.87
CA LEU A 99 12.16 -1.81 11.89
C LEU A 99 12.63 -3.20 11.44
N GLN A 100 12.94 -4.08 12.38
CA GLN A 100 13.28 -5.47 12.07
C GLN A 100 12.09 -6.18 11.43
N PHE A 101 12.39 -7.14 10.55
CA PHE A 101 11.34 -7.96 9.97
C PHE A 101 10.68 -8.86 11.02
N ASN A 102 9.37 -8.91 11.01
CA ASN A 102 8.64 -9.93 11.75
C ASN A 102 8.96 -11.31 11.13
N LYS A 103 9.53 -12.19 11.94
CA LYS A 103 9.93 -13.55 11.50
C LYS A 103 8.76 -14.36 10.92
N LYS A 104 7.55 -14.15 11.42
CA LYS A 104 6.33 -14.81 10.91
C LYS A 104 5.94 -14.36 9.50
N SER A 105 6.42 -13.19 9.07
CA SER A 105 6.16 -12.65 7.73
C SER A 105 7.19 -13.07 6.68
N LEU A 106 8.23 -13.84 7.06
CA LEU A 106 9.29 -14.30 6.15
C LEU A 106 8.87 -15.57 5.39
N TYR A 107 7.81 -15.51 4.60
CA TYR A 107 7.36 -16.58 3.72
C TYR A 107 7.27 -16.11 2.27
N LYS A 108 7.42 -17.06 1.35
CA LYS A 108 7.38 -16.83 -0.10
C LYS A 108 5.98 -17.10 -0.64
N THR A 109 5.72 -16.63 -1.84
CA THR A 109 4.53 -16.98 -2.63
C THR A 109 4.94 -17.65 -3.94
N GLY A 110 3.97 -18.24 -4.65
CA GLY A 110 4.16 -18.83 -5.97
C GLY A 110 3.37 -18.09 -7.05
N LYS A 111 3.84 -18.16 -8.29
CA LYS A 111 3.16 -17.55 -9.44
C LYS A 111 1.72 -18.09 -9.59
N ASP A 112 1.56 -19.39 -9.44
CA ASP A 112 0.30 -20.12 -9.71
C ASP A 112 -0.60 -20.27 -8.47
N LYS A 113 -0.25 -19.60 -7.35
CA LYS A 113 -1.11 -19.60 -6.18
C LYS A 113 -2.48 -19.04 -6.52
N LEU A 114 -3.56 -19.74 -6.15
CA LEU A 114 -4.93 -19.26 -6.36
C LEU A 114 -5.21 -18.03 -5.48
N ARG A 115 -5.78 -17.00 -6.10
CA ARG A 115 -6.08 -15.69 -5.49
C ARG A 115 -7.57 -15.41 -5.57
N ARG A 116 -8.37 -16.23 -4.88
CA ARG A 116 -9.83 -16.18 -4.90
C ARG A 116 -10.39 -14.98 -4.14
N THR A 117 -9.74 -14.65 -3.01
CA THR A 117 -10.18 -13.58 -2.12
C THR A 117 -9.05 -12.58 -1.88
N ARG A 118 -9.35 -11.29 -2.01
CA ARG A 118 -8.39 -10.21 -1.81
C ARG A 118 -9.05 -9.08 -1.01
N LEU A 119 -8.39 -8.65 0.05
CA LEU A 119 -8.89 -7.61 0.95
C LEU A 119 -8.12 -6.32 0.69
N TYR A 120 -8.81 -5.28 0.20
CA TYR A 120 -8.26 -3.94 0.03
C TYR A 120 -8.25 -3.18 1.35
N LEU A 121 -7.14 -2.53 1.66
CA LEU A 121 -6.94 -1.72 2.86
C LEU A 121 -6.29 -0.38 2.49
N PRO A 122 -6.92 0.77 2.83
CA PRO A 122 -6.30 2.08 2.60
C PRO A 122 -4.93 2.21 3.25
N GLY A 123 -3.92 2.54 2.46
CA GLY A 123 -2.51 2.57 2.90
C GLY A 123 -2.17 3.62 3.96
N ASN A 124 -3.09 4.53 4.26
CA ASN A 124 -2.97 5.55 5.30
C ASN A 124 -3.74 5.22 6.60
N GLU A 125 -4.40 4.04 6.70
CA GLU A 125 -5.27 3.65 7.80
C GLU A 125 -4.72 2.41 8.55
N PRO A 126 -3.77 2.58 9.48
CA PRO A 126 -3.08 1.46 10.13
C PRO A 126 -3.98 0.54 10.93
N LYS A 127 -5.15 1.04 11.39
CA LYS A 127 -6.14 0.25 12.13
C LYS A 127 -6.62 -0.98 11.36
N TYR A 128 -6.66 -0.91 10.02
CA TYR A 128 -7.09 -2.03 9.18
C TYR A 128 -5.99 -3.08 8.98
N PHE A 129 -4.71 -2.71 9.11
CA PHE A 129 -3.61 -3.63 8.86
C PHE A 129 -3.48 -4.71 9.94
N ILE A 130 -3.66 -4.30 11.19
CA ILE A 130 -3.30 -5.08 12.39
C ILE A 130 -4.02 -6.43 12.42
N ASN A 131 -5.30 -6.46 12.06
CA ASN A 131 -6.15 -7.65 12.14
C ASN A 131 -6.53 -8.20 10.76
N ALA A 132 -6.02 -7.65 9.67
CA ALA A 132 -6.41 -8.04 8.32
C ALA A 132 -6.23 -9.54 8.04
N GLY A 133 -5.13 -10.12 8.49
CA GLY A 133 -4.82 -11.53 8.31
C GLY A 133 -5.75 -12.49 9.06
N LEU A 134 -6.45 -12.02 10.11
CA LEU A 134 -7.43 -12.85 10.84
C LEU A 134 -8.64 -13.24 9.99
N HIS A 135 -8.97 -12.44 8.97
CA HIS A 135 -10.02 -12.74 8.00
C HIS A 135 -9.61 -13.81 6.98
N LYS A 136 -8.33 -14.22 6.98
CA LYS A 136 -7.76 -15.28 6.13
C LYS A 136 -8.06 -15.12 4.62
N PRO A 137 -7.98 -13.92 4.02
CA PRO A 137 -8.05 -13.82 2.56
C PRO A 137 -6.81 -14.46 1.94
N ASP A 138 -6.88 -14.84 0.66
CA ASP A 138 -5.68 -15.30 -0.07
C ASP A 138 -4.64 -14.19 -0.19
N GLY A 139 -5.08 -12.93 -0.37
CA GLY A 139 -4.22 -11.75 -0.45
C GLY A 139 -4.75 -10.54 0.31
N ILE A 140 -3.83 -9.73 0.81
CA ILE A 140 -4.11 -8.43 1.44
C ILE A 140 -3.43 -7.36 0.60
N ILE A 141 -4.21 -6.40 0.12
CA ILE A 141 -3.77 -5.29 -0.72
C ILE A 141 -3.67 -4.04 0.14
N LEU A 142 -2.45 -3.57 0.36
CA LEU A 142 -2.18 -2.27 0.95
C LEU A 142 -2.20 -1.23 -0.18
N ASP A 143 -3.20 -0.39 -0.18
CA ASP A 143 -3.46 0.51 -1.30
C ASP A 143 -2.80 1.87 -1.13
N LEU A 144 -2.03 2.32 -2.13
CA LEU A 144 -1.42 3.66 -2.18
C LEU A 144 -2.15 4.59 -3.16
N GLU A 145 -3.14 4.07 -3.88
CA GLU A 145 -3.80 4.77 -4.98
C GLU A 145 -5.11 5.44 -4.55
N ASP A 146 -6.27 5.03 -5.04
CA ASP A 146 -7.54 5.76 -4.93
C ASP A 146 -8.11 5.82 -3.52
N SER A 147 -7.87 4.82 -2.68
CA SER A 147 -8.33 4.83 -1.29
C SER A 147 -7.55 5.80 -0.39
N VAL A 148 -6.49 6.41 -0.90
CA VAL A 148 -5.64 7.36 -0.16
C VAL A 148 -5.78 8.77 -0.74
N ALA A 149 -6.30 9.69 0.04
CA ALA A 149 -6.43 11.09 -0.36
C ALA A 149 -5.06 11.68 -0.82
N PRO A 150 -5.03 12.53 -1.86
CA PRO A 150 -3.78 13.05 -2.45
C PRO A 150 -2.79 13.64 -1.45
N ASN A 151 -3.28 14.38 -0.45
CA ASN A 151 -2.45 14.99 0.59
C ASN A 151 -1.90 13.97 1.62
N LYS A 152 -2.38 12.72 1.61
CA LYS A 152 -1.95 11.62 2.49
C LYS A 152 -1.02 10.62 1.79
N LYS A 153 -0.95 10.61 0.47
CA LYS A 153 -0.12 9.67 -0.30
C LYS A 153 1.35 9.70 0.11
N TYR A 154 1.89 10.88 0.43
CA TYR A 154 3.28 11.01 0.86
C TYR A 154 3.60 10.21 2.13
N GLU A 155 2.73 10.25 3.13
CA GLU A 155 2.95 9.55 4.40
C GLU A 155 2.51 8.08 4.36
N ALA A 156 1.57 7.72 3.48
CA ALA A 156 1.07 6.35 3.32
C ALA A 156 2.19 5.36 2.93
N LYS A 157 3.11 5.74 2.06
CA LYS A 157 4.20 4.87 1.62
C LYS A 157 5.15 4.44 2.75
N TYR A 158 5.42 5.30 3.73
CA TYR A 158 6.19 4.93 4.92
C TYR A 158 5.42 3.96 5.81
N LEU A 159 4.11 4.18 5.94
CA LEU A 159 3.23 3.33 6.73
C LEU A 159 3.12 1.93 6.11
N VAL A 160 2.86 1.83 4.81
CA VAL A 160 2.81 0.57 4.06
C VAL A 160 4.17 -0.15 4.14
N ARG A 161 5.29 0.55 3.93
CA ARG A 161 6.63 0.00 4.08
C ARG A 161 6.83 -0.64 5.46
N ASN A 162 6.51 0.07 6.51
CA ASN A 162 6.69 -0.41 7.87
C ASN A 162 5.71 -1.54 8.22
N ALA A 163 4.49 -1.53 7.68
CA ALA A 163 3.53 -2.60 7.84
C ALA A 163 4.01 -3.91 7.19
N LEU A 164 4.54 -3.85 5.96
CA LEU A 164 5.15 -5.02 5.27
C LEU A 164 6.28 -5.67 6.08
N ARG A 165 6.99 -4.87 6.91
CA ARG A 165 8.07 -5.37 7.78
C ARG A 165 7.56 -5.96 9.09
N SER A 166 6.54 -5.37 9.68
CA SER A 166 6.24 -5.56 11.11
C SER A 166 4.93 -6.29 11.39
N VAL A 167 3.93 -6.17 10.49
CA VAL A 167 2.62 -6.76 10.71
C VAL A 167 2.62 -8.24 10.32
N ASP A 168 2.02 -9.08 11.17
CA ASP A 168 1.74 -10.48 10.83
C ASP A 168 0.45 -10.56 9.99
N PHE A 169 0.58 -10.91 8.73
CA PHE A 169 -0.55 -11.10 7.83
C PHE A 169 -1.00 -12.58 7.73
N TYR A 170 -0.60 -13.43 8.69
CA TYR A 170 -1.09 -14.80 8.87
C TYR A 170 -1.04 -15.67 7.59
N LYS A 171 0.07 -15.61 6.84
CA LYS A 171 0.28 -16.34 5.58
C LYS A 171 -0.49 -15.82 4.36
N CYS A 172 -1.27 -14.73 4.48
CA CYS A 172 -1.86 -14.07 3.32
C CYS A 172 -0.79 -13.47 2.41
N GLU A 173 -0.99 -13.45 1.10
CA GLU A 173 -0.09 -12.73 0.20
C GLU A 173 -0.11 -11.22 0.52
N ARG A 174 1.08 -10.63 0.59
CA ARG A 174 1.26 -9.19 0.77
C ARG A 174 1.31 -8.54 -0.58
N MET A 175 0.29 -7.78 -0.88
CA MET A 175 0.10 -7.08 -2.13
C MET A 175 0.10 -5.56 -1.89
N VAL A 176 0.60 -4.81 -2.84
CA VAL A 176 0.52 -3.33 -2.82
C VAL A 176 0.00 -2.85 -4.15
N ARG A 177 -1.07 -2.05 -4.13
CA ARG A 177 -1.47 -1.27 -5.29
C ARG A 177 -0.70 0.04 -5.25
N ILE A 178 0.19 0.24 -6.23
CA ILE A 178 0.97 1.46 -6.39
C ILE A 178 0.12 2.58 -6.96
N ASN A 179 0.58 3.82 -6.90
CA ASN A 179 -0.07 4.91 -7.62
C ASN A 179 0.00 4.68 -9.14
N GLN A 180 -0.92 5.33 -9.86
CA GLN A 180 -0.89 5.35 -11.32
C GLN A 180 0.47 5.83 -11.84
N LEU A 181 0.93 5.25 -12.93
CA LEU A 181 2.18 5.65 -13.57
C LEU A 181 2.07 7.06 -14.17
N PRO A 182 3.15 7.85 -14.18
CA PRO A 182 4.50 7.48 -13.77
C PRO A 182 4.78 7.53 -12.26
N ASN A 183 3.90 8.13 -11.44
CA ASN A 183 4.13 8.35 -10.01
C ASN A 183 4.34 7.04 -9.22
N GLY A 184 3.68 5.95 -9.64
CA GLY A 184 3.79 4.63 -9.02
C GLY A 184 5.19 4.03 -9.06
N LEU A 185 6.05 4.44 -10.01
CA LEU A 185 7.44 3.99 -10.02
C LEU A 185 8.22 4.46 -8.77
N ASP A 186 7.87 5.65 -8.25
CA ASP A 186 8.48 6.16 -7.01
C ASP A 186 8.07 5.35 -5.76
N ASP A 187 6.90 4.73 -5.77
CA ASP A 187 6.43 3.89 -4.67
C ASP A 187 7.24 2.60 -4.53
N LEU A 188 7.76 2.07 -5.65
CA LEU A 188 8.46 0.79 -5.69
C LEU A 188 9.67 0.73 -4.75
N LYS A 189 10.41 1.81 -4.60
CA LYS A 189 11.55 1.89 -3.67
C LYS A 189 11.13 1.71 -2.20
N TYR A 190 9.88 2.05 -1.86
CA TYR A 190 9.35 1.90 -0.50
C TYR A 190 8.75 0.53 -0.23
N VAL A 191 8.43 -0.26 -1.25
CA VAL A 191 7.71 -1.53 -1.04
C VAL A 191 8.51 -2.75 -1.48
N VAL A 192 9.25 -2.69 -2.58
CA VAL A 192 10.01 -3.80 -3.14
C VAL A 192 11.02 -4.40 -2.14
N PRO A 193 11.79 -3.61 -1.34
CA PRO A 193 12.75 -4.16 -0.39
C PRO A 193 12.12 -4.80 0.86
N HIS A 194 10.80 -4.74 1.01
CA HIS A 194 10.16 -5.00 2.28
C HIS A 194 9.19 -6.18 2.26
N ASN A 195 9.63 -7.32 1.69
CA ASN A 195 8.90 -8.58 1.81
C ASN A 195 7.56 -8.60 1.05
N LEU A 196 7.48 -7.84 -0.02
CA LEU A 196 6.34 -7.77 -0.93
C LEU A 196 6.23 -9.05 -1.76
N HIS A 197 5.01 -9.48 -2.09
CA HIS A 197 4.75 -10.61 -2.98
C HIS A 197 4.24 -10.16 -4.35
N ILE A 198 3.29 -9.22 -4.37
CA ILE A 198 2.62 -8.80 -5.61
C ILE A 198 2.49 -7.28 -5.67
N ILE A 199 2.78 -6.73 -6.83
CA ILE A 199 2.50 -5.34 -7.20
C ILE A 199 1.24 -5.32 -8.05
N LEU A 200 0.21 -4.62 -7.59
CA LEU A 200 -0.93 -4.27 -8.42
C LEU A 200 -0.61 -2.96 -9.16
N ILE A 201 -0.72 -3.00 -10.48
CA ILE A 201 -0.46 -1.85 -11.35
C ILE A 201 -1.82 -1.34 -11.82
N PRO A 202 -2.28 -0.17 -11.32
CA PRO A 202 -3.59 0.36 -11.68
C PRO A 202 -3.59 0.99 -13.07
N LYS A 203 -4.75 1.06 -13.69
CA LYS A 203 -5.04 1.82 -14.91
C LYS A 203 -4.05 1.55 -16.03
N VAL A 204 -3.80 0.23 -16.27
CA VAL A 204 -2.86 -0.20 -17.30
C VAL A 204 -3.52 -0.19 -18.67
N GLU A 205 -2.92 0.53 -19.60
CA GLU A 205 -3.40 0.74 -20.97
C GLU A 205 -2.40 0.29 -22.03
N SER A 206 -1.21 -0.15 -21.63
CA SER A 206 -0.21 -0.66 -22.57
C SER A 206 0.79 -1.61 -21.92
N ALA A 207 1.42 -2.45 -22.76
CA ALA A 207 2.51 -3.35 -22.36
C ALA A 207 3.71 -2.60 -21.77
N GLU A 208 4.02 -1.41 -22.30
CA GLU A 208 5.16 -0.58 -21.89
C GLU A 208 5.07 -0.17 -20.42
N GLN A 209 3.85 0.05 -19.91
CA GLN A 209 3.65 0.37 -18.49
C GLN A 209 4.07 -0.80 -17.58
N VAL A 210 3.74 -2.04 -17.95
CA VAL A 210 4.17 -3.24 -17.22
C VAL A 210 5.68 -3.41 -17.31
N ILE A 211 6.26 -3.21 -18.51
CA ILE A 211 7.71 -3.29 -18.75
C ILE A 211 8.47 -2.25 -17.92
N ALA A 212 7.93 -1.04 -17.81
CA ALA A 212 8.53 0.02 -16.98
C ALA A 212 8.55 -0.37 -15.48
N VAL A 213 7.48 -0.96 -14.97
CA VAL A 213 7.44 -1.48 -13.60
C VAL A 213 8.43 -2.63 -13.42
N GLU A 214 8.51 -3.57 -14.37
CA GLU A 214 9.48 -4.67 -14.33
C GLU A 214 10.92 -4.14 -14.27
N ALA A 215 11.26 -3.21 -15.14
CA ALA A 215 12.60 -2.62 -15.20
C ALA A 215 13.00 -1.99 -13.86
N GLU A 216 12.10 -1.22 -13.24
CA GLU A 216 12.37 -0.57 -11.96
C GLU A 216 12.46 -1.58 -10.81
N VAL A 217 11.58 -2.59 -10.77
CA VAL A 217 11.64 -3.67 -9.79
C VAL A 217 12.97 -4.44 -9.88
N LEU A 218 13.40 -4.79 -11.10
CA LEU A 218 14.66 -5.50 -11.31
C LEU A 218 15.87 -4.64 -10.93
N ARG A 219 15.83 -3.32 -11.21
CA ARG A 219 16.85 -2.37 -10.79
C ARG A 219 16.97 -2.36 -9.25
N ILE A 220 15.85 -2.19 -8.53
CA ILE A 220 15.82 -2.17 -7.06
C ILE A 220 16.28 -3.51 -6.49
N LYS A 221 15.81 -4.63 -7.04
CA LYS A 221 16.24 -5.98 -6.61
C LYS A 221 17.73 -6.16 -6.73
N LYS A 222 18.34 -5.72 -7.82
CA LYS A 222 19.78 -5.78 -8.05
C LYS A 222 20.56 -4.93 -7.03
N GLU A 223 20.16 -3.67 -6.84
CA GLU A 223 20.80 -2.74 -5.90
C GLU A 223 20.71 -3.22 -4.45
N GLN A 224 19.56 -3.78 -4.06
CA GLN A 224 19.29 -4.23 -2.69
C GLN A 224 19.60 -5.71 -2.45
N LYS A 225 20.11 -6.43 -3.46
CA LYS A 225 20.41 -7.87 -3.43
C LYS A 225 19.21 -8.74 -3.01
N ILE A 226 18.02 -8.40 -3.52
CA ILE A 226 16.77 -9.10 -3.22
C ILE A 226 16.64 -10.30 -4.15
N THR A 227 16.51 -11.50 -3.57
CA THR A 227 16.41 -12.77 -4.32
C THR A 227 14.98 -13.27 -4.47
N ASN A 228 14.04 -12.82 -3.62
CA ASN A 228 12.65 -13.28 -3.67
C ASN A 228 11.97 -12.85 -4.97
N ASP A 229 11.07 -13.70 -5.48
CA ASP A 229 10.22 -13.34 -6.60
C ASP A 229 9.15 -12.34 -6.15
N ILE A 230 8.88 -11.38 -7.02
CA ILE A 230 7.80 -10.40 -6.90
C ILE A 230 7.02 -10.48 -8.20
N TYR A 231 5.71 -10.72 -8.10
CA TYR A 231 4.83 -10.86 -9.24
C TYR A 231 4.03 -9.58 -9.49
N PHE A 232 3.44 -9.48 -10.67
CA PHE A 232 2.63 -8.34 -11.08
C PHE A 232 1.19 -8.77 -11.33
N MET A 233 0.28 -7.87 -11.04
CA MET A 233 -1.14 -7.97 -11.33
C MET A 233 -1.58 -6.64 -11.95
N PRO A 234 -1.49 -6.48 -13.28
CA PRO A 234 -2.07 -5.34 -13.97
C PRO A 234 -3.58 -5.31 -13.76
N ILE A 235 -4.14 -4.11 -13.62
CA ILE A 235 -5.58 -3.88 -13.49
C ILE A 235 -6.06 -3.14 -14.74
N ILE A 236 -7.00 -3.74 -15.44
CA ILE A 236 -7.66 -3.19 -16.62
C ILE A 236 -8.89 -2.40 -16.17
N GLU A 237 -8.89 -1.09 -16.44
CA GLU A 237 -9.86 -0.14 -15.91
C GLU A 237 -10.33 0.88 -16.97
N SER A 238 -10.01 0.64 -18.25
CA SER A 238 -10.41 1.50 -19.39
C SER A 238 -10.71 0.70 -20.64
N ALA A 239 -11.43 1.30 -21.58
CA ALA A 239 -11.76 0.69 -22.88
C ALA A 239 -10.49 0.30 -23.65
N ILE A 240 -9.49 1.16 -23.68
CA ILE A 240 -8.21 0.86 -24.36
C ILE A 240 -7.45 -0.26 -23.65
N GLY A 241 -7.51 -0.34 -22.31
CA GLY A 241 -6.95 -1.44 -21.55
C GLY A 241 -7.60 -2.78 -21.88
N VAL A 242 -8.92 -2.81 -22.05
CA VAL A 242 -9.67 -4.00 -22.48
C VAL A 242 -9.23 -4.45 -23.88
N ILE A 243 -9.12 -3.53 -24.84
CA ILE A 243 -8.70 -3.85 -26.21
C ILE A 243 -7.28 -4.40 -26.26
N LYS A 244 -6.37 -3.92 -25.39
CA LYS A 244 -4.97 -4.35 -25.30
C LYS A 244 -4.71 -5.41 -24.22
N ALA A 245 -5.74 -6.01 -23.66
CA ALA A 245 -5.63 -6.89 -22.49
C ALA A 245 -4.63 -8.05 -22.69
N TYR A 246 -4.55 -8.66 -23.89
CA TYR A 246 -3.60 -9.73 -24.16
C TYR A 246 -2.15 -9.23 -24.22
N GLU A 247 -1.91 -8.09 -24.85
CA GLU A 247 -0.57 -7.48 -24.91
C GLU A 247 -0.08 -7.15 -23.48
N ILE A 248 -0.95 -6.59 -22.65
CA ILE A 248 -0.67 -6.29 -21.25
C ILE A 248 -0.41 -7.57 -20.46
N ALA A 249 -1.27 -8.58 -20.61
CA ALA A 249 -1.15 -9.86 -19.89
C ALA A 249 0.15 -10.59 -20.20
N SER A 250 0.63 -10.52 -21.45
CA SER A 250 1.84 -11.19 -21.93
C SER A 250 3.11 -10.35 -21.80
N ALA A 251 3.03 -9.09 -21.36
CA ALA A 251 4.13 -8.13 -21.33
C ALA A 251 5.29 -8.53 -20.41
N SER A 252 5.04 -9.35 -19.38
CA SER A 252 6.06 -9.76 -18.42
C SER A 252 5.86 -11.20 -17.96
N LYS A 253 6.95 -11.95 -17.84
CA LYS A 253 6.96 -13.29 -17.22
C LYS A 253 6.58 -13.25 -15.72
N TYR A 254 6.66 -12.10 -15.08
CA TYR A 254 6.28 -11.89 -13.69
C TYR A 254 4.79 -11.59 -13.53
N ASN A 255 4.04 -11.36 -14.60
CA ASN A 255 2.60 -11.30 -14.51
C ASN A 255 2.05 -12.64 -14.00
N CYS A 256 1.29 -12.60 -12.90
CA CYS A 256 0.67 -13.79 -12.30
C CYS A 256 -0.86 -13.77 -12.45
N ALA A 257 -1.42 -12.61 -12.69
CA ALA A 257 -2.85 -12.41 -12.87
C ALA A 257 -3.13 -11.14 -13.66
N LEU A 258 -4.32 -11.06 -14.26
CA LEU A 258 -4.88 -9.85 -14.88
C LEU A 258 -6.21 -9.56 -14.19
N ALA A 259 -6.37 -8.41 -13.59
CA ALA A 259 -7.58 -8.00 -12.89
C ALA A 259 -8.39 -6.98 -13.71
N ILE A 260 -9.69 -6.90 -13.45
CA ILE A 260 -10.56 -5.86 -14.00
C ILE A 260 -11.10 -4.98 -12.86
N GLY A 261 -11.11 -3.66 -13.06
CA GLY A 261 -11.71 -2.67 -12.16
C GLY A 261 -12.91 -2.01 -12.85
N LEU A 262 -14.12 -2.43 -12.46
CA LEU A 262 -15.34 -2.04 -13.17
C LEU A 262 -15.81 -0.63 -12.85
N GLU A 263 -15.46 -0.06 -11.69
CA GLU A 263 -15.86 1.30 -11.34
C GLU A 263 -15.24 2.32 -12.31
N ASP A 264 -13.93 2.28 -12.49
CA ASP A 264 -13.22 3.15 -13.42
C ASP A 264 -13.55 2.78 -14.88
N TYR A 265 -13.69 1.48 -15.21
CA TYR A 265 -14.05 1.05 -16.55
C TYR A 265 -15.42 1.60 -17.00
N THR A 266 -16.45 1.51 -16.16
CA THR A 266 -17.77 2.02 -16.51
C THR A 266 -17.79 3.55 -16.63
N ALA A 267 -17.02 4.24 -15.78
CA ALA A 267 -16.81 5.67 -15.90
C ALA A 267 -16.12 6.06 -17.22
N ASP A 268 -15.08 5.30 -17.63
CA ASP A 268 -14.33 5.54 -18.87
C ASP A 268 -15.22 5.36 -20.12
N ILE A 269 -16.09 4.34 -20.16
CA ILE A 269 -17.02 4.12 -21.27
C ILE A 269 -18.31 4.96 -21.19
N GLY A 270 -18.44 5.82 -20.18
CA GLY A 270 -19.54 6.77 -20.03
C GLY A 270 -20.88 6.14 -19.63
N THR A 271 -20.86 5.09 -18.79
CA THR A 271 -22.06 4.42 -18.28
C THR A 271 -21.97 4.21 -16.76
N GLU A 272 -23.10 3.86 -16.16
CA GLU A 272 -23.16 3.48 -14.76
C GLU A 272 -22.98 1.96 -14.60
N ARG A 273 -22.31 1.55 -13.55
CA ARG A 273 -22.22 0.14 -13.16
C ARG A 273 -23.56 -0.34 -12.64
N THR A 274 -24.07 -1.45 -13.18
CA THR A 274 -25.35 -2.04 -12.76
C THR A 274 -25.14 -3.39 -12.07
N GLU A 275 -26.10 -3.83 -11.26
CA GLU A 275 -26.07 -5.17 -10.65
C GLU A 275 -26.12 -6.28 -11.70
N VAL A 276 -26.82 -6.05 -12.80
CA VAL A 276 -26.95 -7.02 -13.92
C VAL A 276 -25.63 -7.17 -14.70
N GLY A 277 -24.76 -6.14 -14.69
CA GLY A 277 -23.42 -6.16 -15.26
C GLY A 277 -23.34 -6.34 -16.78
N LYS A 278 -24.43 -6.09 -17.54
CA LYS A 278 -24.43 -6.23 -19.02
C LYS A 278 -23.43 -5.30 -19.68
N GLU A 279 -23.25 -4.09 -19.15
CA GLU A 279 -22.32 -3.07 -19.63
C GLU A 279 -20.86 -3.54 -19.54
N SER A 280 -20.55 -4.44 -18.62
CA SER A 280 -19.21 -4.94 -18.35
C SER A 280 -18.95 -6.36 -18.87
N PHE A 281 -19.96 -7.06 -19.35
CA PHE A 281 -19.85 -8.47 -19.77
C PHE A 281 -18.77 -8.69 -20.83
N PHE A 282 -18.72 -7.84 -21.85
CA PHE A 282 -17.68 -7.92 -22.89
C PHE A 282 -16.29 -7.74 -22.31
N ALA A 283 -16.09 -6.71 -21.48
CA ALA A 283 -14.79 -6.41 -20.88
C ALA A 283 -14.31 -7.55 -19.96
N ARG A 284 -15.19 -8.09 -19.10
CA ARG A 284 -14.90 -9.26 -18.25
C ARG A 284 -14.49 -10.46 -19.09
N SER A 285 -15.24 -10.77 -20.16
CA SER A 285 -14.96 -11.87 -21.09
C SER A 285 -13.61 -11.69 -21.78
N MET A 286 -13.27 -10.48 -22.23
CA MET A 286 -11.98 -10.17 -22.85
C MET A 286 -10.82 -10.37 -21.88
N VAL A 287 -10.95 -9.92 -20.63
CA VAL A 287 -9.91 -10.11 -19.59
C VAL A 287 -9.70 -11.60 -19.31
N VAL A 288 -10.77 -12.39 -19.23
CA VAL A 288 -10.67 -13.86 -19.04
C VAL A 288 -9.91 -14.49 -20.21
N ASN A 289 -10.29 -14.19 -21.45
CA ASN A 289 -9.61 -14.73 -22.64
C ASN A 289 -8.14 -14.32 -22.70
N ALA A 290 -7.84 -13.03 -22.47
CA ALA A 290 -6.48 -12.49 -22.47
C ALA A 290 -5.60 -13.16 -21.42
N ALA A 291 -6.09 -13.26 -20.18
CA ALA A 291 -5.36 -13.89 -19.08
C ALA A 291 -5.09 -15.37 -19.36
N ARG A 292 -6.08 -16.13 -19.84
CA ARG A 292 -5.93 -17.54 -20.18
C ARG A 292 -4.98 -17.77 -21.33
N ALA A 293 -5.04 -16.93 -22.37
CA ALA A 293 -4.12 -16.99 -23.51
C ALA A 293 -2.67 -16.69 -23.09
N ALA A 294 -2.46 -15.81 -22.12
CA ALA A 294 -1.15 -15.51 -21.54
C ALA A 294 -0.71 -16.51 -20.44
N GLY A 295 -1.53 -17.50 -20.09
CA GLY A 295 -1.22 -18.50 -19.04
C GLY A 295 -1.20 -17.95 -17.62
N ILE A 296 -2.00 -16.91 -17.34
CA ILE A 296 -2.13 -16.30 -16.01
C ILE A 296 -3.58 -16.32 -15.51
N GLN A 297 -3.81 -15.94 -14.24
CA GLN A 297 -5.13 -15.97 -13.64
C GLN A 297 -5.96 -14.74 -14.05
N PRO A 298 -7.19 -14.88 -14.56
CA PRO A 298 -8.16 -13.77 -14.60
C PRO A 298 -8.67 -13.52 -13.17
N ILE A 299 -8.86 -12.25 -12.84
CA ILE A 299 -9.33 -11.80 -11.54
C ILE A 299 -10.49 -10.84 -11.78
N ASP A 300 -11.64 -11.20 -11.26
CA ASP A 300 -12.82 -10.35 -11.36
C ASP A 300 -12.77 -9.16 -10.38
N THR A 301 -13.70 -8.25 -10.56
CA THR A 301 -13.81 -6.96 -9.86
C THR A 301 -14.10 -7.09 -8.37
N VAL A 302 -13.98 -5.97 -7.65
CA VAL A 302 -14.47 -5.84 -6.27
C VAL A 302 -16.02 -5.72 -6.28
N TYR A 303 -16.67 -6.28 -5.25
CA TYR A 303 -18.06 -6.05 -4.97
C TYR A 303 -18.18 -4.87 -3.99
N SER A 304 -18.78 -3.78 -4.45
CA SER A 304 -18.72 -2.48 -3.74
C SER A 304 -19.80 -2.31 -2.67
N ASP A 305 -20.97 -2.97 -2.85
CA ASP A 305 -22.04 -2.88 -1.85
C ASP A 305 -21.81 -3.84 -0.68
N VAL A 306 -21.15 -3.32 0.36
CA VAL A 306 -20.83 -4.09 1.57
C VAL A 306 -22.05 -4.54 2.39
N THR A 307 -23.24 -4.04 2.09
CA THR A 307 -24.49 -4.39 2.80
C THR A 307 -25.28 -5.49 2.09
N ASN A 308 -25.07 -5.70 0.80
CA ASN A 308 -25.77 -6.67 -0.02
C ASN A 308 -24.99 -8.01 -0.12
N MET A 309 -25.10 -8.84 0.89
CA MET A 309 -24.41 -10.14 0.96
C MET A 309 -24.97 -11.18 -0.04
N ASP A 310 -26.23 -11.08 -0.42
CA ASP A 310 -26.84 -11.98 -1.40
C ASP A 310 -26.38 -11.62 -2.81
N GLY A 311 -26.32 -10.34 -3.16
CA GLY A 311 -25.70 -9.87 -4.39
C GLY A 311 -24.23 -10.27 -4.51
N LEU A 312 -23.46 -10.21 -3.40
CA LEU A 312 -22.08 -10.71 -3.38
C LEU A 312 -22.01 -12.20 -3.75
N LYS A 313 -22.91 -13.04 -3.18
CA LYS A 313 -22.93 -14.48 -3.51
C LYS A 313 -23.22 -14.72 -4.98
N VAL A 314 -24.21 -14.02 -5.55
CA VAL A 314 -24.53 -14.12 -6.98
C VAL A 314 -23.31 -13.72 -7.82
N SER A 315 -22.69 -12.57 -7.55
CA SER A 315 -21.51 -12.09 -8.27
C SER A 315 -20.34 -13.07 -8.21
N VAL A 316 -20.11 -13.72 -7.05
CA VAL A 316 -19.04 -14.73 -6.91
C VAL A 316 -19.33 -16.00 -7.69
N LEU A 317 -20.61 -16.39 -7.83
CA LEU A 317 -20.99 -17.58 -8.61
C LEU A 317 -20.91 -17.34 -10.12
N GLU A 318 -21.06 -16.09 -10.57
CA GLU A 318 -20.90 -15.70 -11.97
C GLU A 318 -19.42 -15.61 -12.41
N ALA A 319 -18.51 -15.27 -11.47
CA ALA A 319 -17.09 -15.11 -11.72
C ALA A 319 -16.35 -16.45 -11.87
#